data_7c6d521d9215c8b20349f73f600d0ac0
#
_entry.id   7c6d521d9215c8b20349f73f600d0ac0
#
_cell.length_a   1.000
_cell.length_b   1.000
_cell.length_c   1.000
_cell.angle_alpha   90.00
_cell.angle_beta   90.00
_cell.angle_gamma   90.00
#
_symmetry.space_group_name_H-M   'P 1'
#
loop_
_entity.id
_entity.type
_entity.pdbx_description
1 polymer ?
#
loop_
_entity_poly.entity_id
_entity_poly.type
_entity_poly.pdbx_seq_one_letter_code
_entity_poly.pdbx_strand_id
1 'polypeptide(L)'
;MQIQDKRIVVTGAASGIGKALCEAFNKAGAKSIVCVDMNMEGATETANDINGLAVQANVGKEADIINVIDKANEYSGGIDIFCSNAGIGGVHGFFEVETSDWQNIWEVNVQSHIFAAKHVLPQMLERGEGYL
;
A
#
# COMPACT_ATOMS: atom_id res chain seq x y z
N MET A 1 -17.49 -7.40 -3.33
CA MET A 1 -16.38 -8.33 -2.96
C MET A 1 -16.44 -8.60 -1.46
N GLN A 2 -16.16 -9.82 -1.02
CA GLN A 2 -15.99 -10.15 0.40
C GLN A 2 -14.50 -10.17 0.74
N ILE A 3 -14.13 -9.79 1.96
CA ILE A 3 -12.72 -9.75 2.41
C ILE A 3 -12.19 -11.14 2.80
N GLN A 4 -13.10 -12.03 3.18
CA GLN A 4 -12.74 -13.39 3.55
C GLN A 4 -11.85 -14.05 2.48
N ASP A 5 -10.72 -14.63 2.91
CA ASP A 5 -9.73 -15.33 2.10
C ASP A 5 -8.99 -14.48 1.04
N LYS A 6 -9.09 -13.15 1.09
CA LYS A 6 -8.39 -12.25 0.15
C LYS A 6 -6.96 -11.93 0.59
N ARG A 7 -6.09 -11.76 -0.40
CA ARG A 7 -4.68 -11.36 -0.27
C ARG A 7 -4.60 -9.86 -0.51
N ILE A 8 -4.16 -9.13 0.49
CA ILE A 8 -4.31 -7.66 0.54
C ILE A 8 -2.96 -6.98 0.72
N VAL A 9 -2.74 -5.90 -0.01
CA VAL A 9 -1.65 -4.95 0.21
C VAL A 9 -2.24 -3.62 0.66
N VAL A 10 -1.68 -3.02 1.70
CA VAL A 10 -2.08 -1.69 2.21
C VAL A 10 -0.85 -0.81 2.29
N THR A 11 -0.86 0.33 1.58
CA THR A 11 0.19 1.34 1.68
C THR A 11 -0.17 2.39 2.74
N GLY A 12 0.84 2.98 3.41
CA GLY A 12 0.62 3.86 4.56
C GLY A 12 0.18 3.10 5.82
N ALA A 13 0.66 1.86 5.98
CA ALA A 13 0.18 0.93 7.00
C ALA A 13 0.79 1.12 8.38
N ALA A 14 1.78 2.01 8.55
CA ALA A 14 2.44 2.25 9.84
C ALA A 14 1.54 2.95 10.86
N SER A 15 0.50 3.67 10.42
CA SER A 15 -0.34 4.46 11.32
C SER A 15 -1.71 4.81 10.72
N GLY A 16 -2.55 5.48 11.50
CA GLY A 16 -3.79 6.12 11.05
C GLY A 16 -4.73 5.18 10.29
N ILE A 17 -5.21 5.63 9.15
CA ILE A 17 -6.21 4.91 8.33
C ILE A 17 -5.62 3.60 7.79
N GLY A 18 -4.35 3.60 7.34
CA GLY A 18 -3.71 2.39 6.81
C GLY A 18 -3.59 1.28 7.85
N LYS A 19 -3.16 1.59 9.08
CA LYS A 19 -3.13 0.63 10.20
C LYS A 19 -4.53 0.10 10.50
N ALA A 20 -5.52 0.99 10.61
CA ALA A 20 -6.90 0.59 10.88
C ALA A 20 -7.50 -0.29 9.76
N LEU A 21 -7.14 -0.06 8.49
CA LEU A 21 -7.51 -0.94 7.38
C LEU A 21 -6.92 -2.34 7.54
N CYS A 22 -5.62 -2.45 7.88
CA CYS A 22 -4.97 -3.73 8.12
C CYS A 22 -5.67 -4.53 9.22
N GLU A 23 -5.96 -3.89 10.35
CA GLU A 23 -6.69 -4.50 11.49
C GLU A 23 -8.10 -4.95 11.08
N ALA A 24 -8.84 -4.09 10.36
CA ALA A 24 -10.18 -4.40 9.89
C ALA A 24 -10.22 -5.56 8.90
N PHE A 25 -9.28 -5.60 7.96
CA PHE A 25 -9.16 -6.71 7.00
C PHE A 25 -8.78 -8.03 7.68
N ASN A 26 -7.85 -7.99 8.64
CA ASN A 26 -7.52 -9.17 9.44
C ASN A 26 -8.74 -9.71 10.19
N LYS A 27 -9.49 -8.83 10.86
CA LYS A 27 -10.72 -9.19 11.57
C LYS A 27 -11.81 -9.73 10.64
N ALA A 28 -11.84 -9.27 9.38
CA ALA A 28 -12.77 -9.74 8.36
C ALA A 28 -12.32 -11.04 7.67
N GLY A 29 -11.23 -11.67 8.11
CA GLY A 29 -10.77 -12.97 7.64
C GLY A 29 -9.94 -12.91 6.35
N ALA A 30 -9.21 -11.81 6.10
CA ALA A 30 -8.23 -11.77 5.01
C ALA A 30 -7.23 -12.92 5.15
N LYS A 31 -6.84 -13.54 4.03
CA LYS A 31 -5.87 -14.64 3.99
C LYS A 31 -4.47 -14.17 4.33
N SER A 32 -4.08 -13.02 3.84
CA SER A 32 -2.77 -12.40 4.06
C SER A 32 -2.85 -10.90 3.87
N ILE A 33 -2.05 -10.16 4.64
CA ILE A 33 -1.97 -8.70 4.55
C ILE A 33 -0.50 -8.30 4.50
N VAL A 34 -0.16 -7.48 3.52
CA VAL A 34 1.16 -6.84 3.40
C VAL A 34 1.04 -5.38 3.82
N CYS A 35 1.72 -5.04 4.89
CA CYS A 35 1.75 -3.70 5.49
C CYS A 35 2.93 -2.92 4.90
N VAL A 36 2.65 -1.91 4.07
CA VAL A 36 3.67 -1.14 3.35
C VAL A 36 3.76 0.27 3.90
N ASP A 37 4.96 0.71 4.26
CA ASP A 37 5.20 2.09 4.70
C ASP A 37 6.68 2.49 4.48
N MET A 38 6.98 3.77 4.45
CA MET A 38 8.35 4.29 4.55
C MET A 38 8.91 4.08 5.96
N ASN A 39 8.06 4.19 6.98
CA ASN A 39 8.36 3.89 8.37
C ASN A 39 8.28 2.36 8.61
N MET A 40 9.43 1.69 8.45
CA MET A 40 9.52 0.24 8.60
C MET A 40 9.17 -0.24 10.01
N GLU A 41 9.51 0.52 11.04
CA GLU A 41 9.21 0.18 12.44
C GLU A 41 7.69 0.10 12.66
N GLY A 42 6.95 1.17 12.29
CA GLY A 42 5.50 1.20 12.41
C GLY A 42 4.78 0.16 11.52
N ALA A 43 5.30 -0.08 10.30
CA ALA A 43 4.77 -1.15 9.44
C ALA A 43 4.99 -2.54 10.07
N THR A 44 6.15 -2.76 10.73
CA THR A 44 6.46 -4.00 11.42
C THR A 44 5.56 -4.21 12.64
N GLU A 45 5.31 -3.19 13.43
CA GLU A 45 4.34 -3.26 14.54
C GLU A 45 2.96 -3.68 14.05
N THR A 46 2.45 -2.99 13.03
CA THR A 46 1.14 -3.31 12.44
C THR A 46 1.11 -4.75 11.91
N ALA A 47 2.15 -5.17 11.19
CA ALA A 47 2.24 -6.53 10.64
C ALA A 47 2.29 -7.60 11.73
N ASN A 48 3.02 -7.37 12.82
CA ASN A 48 3.10 -8.30 13.95
C ASN A 48 1.74 -8.50 14.63
N ASP A 49 0.97 -7.42 14.80
CA ASP A 49 -0.36 -7.46 15.43
C ASP A 49 -1.36 -8.34 14.66
N ILE A 50 -1.12 -8.55 13.36
CA ILE A 50 -2.05 -9.28 12.47
C ILE A 50 -1.43 -10.50 11.79
N ASN A 51 -0.21 -10.91 12.16
CA ASN A 51 0.57 -11.95 11.49
C ASN A 51 0.75 -11.69 9.99
N GLY A 52 0.93 -10.42 9.59
CA GLY A 52 1.16 -9.98 8.22
C GLY A 52 2.64 -9.87 7.86
N LEU A 53 2.91 -9.37 6.66
CA LEU A 53 4.26 -9.06 6.17
C LEU A 53 4.46 -7.54 6.16
N ALA A 54 5.55 -7.05 6.75
CA ALA A 54 5.97 -5.64 6.62
C ALA A 54 6.92 -5.47 5.43
N VAL A 55 6.71 -4.42 4.64
CA VAL A 55 7.59 -4.04 3.53
C VAL A 55 7.86 -2.54 3.57
N GLN A 56 9.15 -2.16 3.62
CA GLN A 56 9.53 -0.77 3.51
C GLN A 56 9.48 -0.32 2.05
N ALA A 57 8.79 0.79 1.76
CA ALA A 57 8.73 1.38 0.43
C ALA A 57 8.38 2.87 0.45
N ASN A 58 8.98 3.63 -0.46
CA ASN A 58 8.51 4.94 -0.85
C ASN A 58 7.59 4.79 -2.06
N VAL A 59 6.28 4.93 -1.85
CA VAL A 59 5.27 4.74 -2.91
C VAL A 59 5.39 5.72 -4.08
N GLY A 60 6.06 6.87 -3.89
CA GLY A 60 6.39 7.81 -4.96
C GLY A 60 7.47 7.29 -5.93
N LYS A 61 8.07 6.12 -5.66
CA LYS A 61 9.07 5.49 -6.52
C LYS A 61 8.52 4.22 -7.16
N GLU A 62 8.47 4.19 -8.48
CA GLU A 62 7.95 3.04 -9.23
C GLU A 62 8.69 1.74 -8.88
N ALA A 63 10.02 1.79 -8.74
CA ALA A 63 10.83 0.62 -8.38
C ALA A 63 10.45 0.01 -7.02
N ASP A 64 10.09 0.86 -6.05
CA ASP A 64 9.66 0.40 -4.73
C ASP A 64 8.27 -0.27 -4.81
N ILE A 65 7.36 0.25 -5.63
CA ILE A 65 6.05 -0.39 -5.88
C ILE A 65 6.22 -1.76 -6.54
N ILE A 66 7.12 -1.89 -7.51
CA ILE A 66 7.45 -3.20 -8.13
C ILE A 66 7.94 -4.17 -7.06
N ASN A 67 8.90 -3.76 -6.23
CA ASN A 67 9.42 -4.60 -5.13
C ASN A 67 8.32 -5.00 -4.13
N VAL A 68 7.38 -4.11 -3.81
CA VAL A 68 6.21 -4.43 -2.96
C VAL A 68 5.37 -5.53 -3.59
N ILE A 69 5.07 -5.40 -4.89
CA ILE A 69 4.24 -6.38 -5.62
C ILE A 69 4.94 -7.73 -5.69
N ASP A 70 6.25 -7.76 -5.97
CA ASP A 70 7.04 -9.00 -6.00
C ASP A 70 7.02 -9.69 -4.64
N LYS A 71 7.31 -8.97 -3.56
CA LYS A 71 7.26 -9.51 -2.19
C LYS A 71 5.86 -9.99 -1.78
N ALA A 72 4.81 -9.27 -2.17
CA ALA A 72 3.45 -9.69 -1.91
C ALA A 72 3.10 -10.98 -2.67
N ASN A 73 3.54 -11.11 -3.92
CA ASN A 73 3.36 -12.32 -4.71
C ASN A 73 4.13 -13.52 -4.13
N GLU A 74 5.36 -13.31 -3.69
CA GLU A 74 6.16 -14.35 -3.01
C GLU A 74 5.52 -14.81 -1.69
N TYR A 75 5.03 -13.86 -0.89
CA TYR A 75 4.44 -14.14 0.42
C TYR A 75 3.08 -14.82 0.35
N SER A 76 2.21 -14.39 -0.57
CA SER A 76 0.80 -14.79 -0.59
C SER A 76 0.32 -15.46 -1.88
N GLY A 77 1.17 -15.53 -2.91
CA GLY A 77 0.83 -16.14 -4.20
C GLY A 77 -0.06 -15.26 -5.08
N GLY A 78 -0.07 -13.95 -4.86
CA GLY A 78 -0.82 -12.97 -5.64
C GLY A 78 -1.44 -11.87 -4.79
N ILE A 79 -2.10 -10.92 -5.45
CA ILE A 79 -2.77 -9.77 -4.81
C ILE A 79 -4.21 -9.70 -5.32
N ASP A 80 -5.18 -9.74 -4.41
CA ASP A 80 -6.61 -9.60 -4.73
C ASP A 80 -7.10 -8.18 -4.50
N ILE A 81 -6.54 -7.49 -3.49
CA ILE A 81 -6.87 -6.11 -3.16
C ILE A 81 -5.57 -5.33 -2.95
N PHE A 82 -5.43 -4.20 -3.61
CA PHE A 82 -4.31 -3.28 -3.39
C PHE A 82 -4.85 -1.91 -2.95
N CYS A 83 -4.71 -1.59 -1.66
CA CYS A 83 -5.13 -0.31 -1.09
C CYS A 83 -4.02 0.72 -1.22
N SER A 84 -4.09 1.57 -2.24
CA SER A 84 -3.24 2.76 -2.39
C SER A 84 -3.71 3.84 -1.42
N ASN A 85 -3.37 3.70 -0.14
CA ASN A 85 -3.83 4.57 0.94
C ASN A 85 -2.76 5.59 1.39
N ALA A 86 -1.47 5.31 1.16
CA ALA A 86 -0.41 6.24 1.51
C ALA A 86 -0.63 7.62 0.90
N GLY A 87 -0.47 8.66 1.69
CA GLY A 87 -0.59 10.03 1.25
C GLY A 87 0.09 10.98 2.21
N ILE A 88 0.52 12.12 1.71
CA ILE A 88 1.15 13.20 2.48
C ILE A 88 0.41 14.51 2.27
N GLY A 89 0.42 15.38 3.28
CA GLY A 89 -0.07 16.75 3.18
C GLY A 89 1.07 17.75 3.01
N GLY A 90 0.73 18.98 2.62
CA GLY A 90 1.66 20.10 2.63
C GLY A 90 1.98 20.51 4.08
N VAL A 91 3.26 20.77 4.36
CA VAL A 91 3.74 21.19 5.69
C VAL A 91 3.79 22.71 5.84
N HIS A 92 3.58 23.47 4.76
CA HIS A 92 3.72 24.93 4.73
C HIS A 92 2.46 25.59 4.19
N GLY A 93 2.30 26.89 4.46
CA GLY A 93 1.25 27.71 3.84
C GLY A 93 1.44 27.83 2.33
N PHE A 94 0.39 28.17 1.61
CA PHE A 94 0.41 28.23 0.14
C PHE A 94 1.54 29.11 -0.45
N PHE A 95 1.92 30.18 0.24
CA PHE A 95 2.96 31.09 -0.23
C PHE A 95 4.40 30.65 0.14
N GLU A 96 4.54 29.60 0.94
CA GLU A 96 5.81 29.10 1.47
C GLU A 96 6.20 27.74 0.86
N VAL A 97 5.29 27.16 0.05
CA VAL A 97 5.49 25.84 -0.57
C VAL A 97 6.48 25.94 -1.72
N GLU A 98 7.54 25.16 -1.65
CA GLU A 98 8.52 25.03 -2.72
C GLU A 98 8.02 24.14 -3.86
N THR A 99 8.59 24.29 -5.06
CA THR A 99 8.25 23.43 -6.21
C THR A 99 8.52 21.95 -5.91
N SER A 100 9.55 21.66 -5.12
CA SER A 100 9.89 20.29 -4.67
C SER A 100 8.83 19.68 -3.78
N ASP A 101 8.11 20.46 -2.96
CA ASP A 101 7.04 19.99 -2.11
C ASP A 101 5.84 19.56 -2.97
N TRP A 102 5.49 20.38 -3.97
CA TRP A 102 4.45 20.03 -4.95
C TRP A 102 4.78 18.76 -5.71
N GLN A 103 6.03 18.59 -6.13
CA GLN A 103 6.49 17.41 -6.83
C GLN A 103 6.36 16.16 -5.93
N ASN A 104 6.80 16.25 -4.68
CA ASN A 104 6.71 15.15 -3.72
C ASN A 104 5.23 14.77 -3.42
N ILE A 105 4.38 15.77 -3.22
CA ILE A 105 2.93 15.54 -3.02
C ILE A 105 2.32 14.84 -4.25
N TRP A 106 2.68 15.25 -5.46
CA TRP A 106 2.24 14.62 -6.69
C TRP A 106 2.71 13.16 -6.81
N GLU A 107 3.99 12.91 -6.54
CA GLU A 107 4.57 11.57 -6.59
C GLU A 107 3.88 10.61 -5.61
N VAL A 108 3.68 11.05 -4.37
CA VAL A 108 3.08 10.20 -3.33
C VAL A 108 1.57 10.07 -3.50
N ASN A 109 0.85 11.18 -3.76
CA ASN A 109 -0.62 11.16 -3.73
C ASN A 109 -1.27 10.81 -5.09
N VAL A 110 -0.52 10.86 -6.20
CA VAL A 110 -1.05 10.61 -7.54
C VAL A 110 -0.26 9.55 -8.28
N GLN A 111 1.05 9.72 -8.49
CA GLN A 111 1.84 8.77 -9.27
C GLN A 111 1.87 7.38 -8.63
N SER A 112 1.86 7.28 -7.31
CA SER A 112 1.79 6.01 -6.60
C SER A 112 0.60 5.14 -7.03
N HIS A 113 -0.56 5.74 -7.24
CA HIS A 113 -1.76 5.03 -7.73
C HIS A 113 -1.58 4.56 -9.18
N ILE A 114 -0.92 5.38 -10.01
CA ILE A 114 -0.61 5.01 -11.40
C ILE A 114 0.35 3.82 -11.43
N PHE A 115 1.42 3.85 -10.61
CA PHE A 115 2.38 2.76 -10.52
C PHE A 115 1.74 1.48 -10.00
N ALA A 116 0.94 1.57 -8.93
CA ALA A 116 0.21 0.43 -8.40
C ALA A 116 -0.70 -0.19 -9.47
N ALA A 117 -1.53 0.61 -10.13
CA ALA A 117 -2.42 0.14 -11.19
C ALA A 117 -1.64 -0.52 -12.34
N LYS A 118 -0.58 0.12 -12.84
CA LYS A 118 0.26 -0.38 -13.93
C LYS A 118 0.81 -1.79 -13.66
N HIS A 119 1.25 -2.06 -12.43
CA HIS A 119 1.94 -3.30 -12.09
C HIS A 119 1.07 -4.37 -11.43
N VAL A 120 -0.10 -3.99 -10.87
CA VAL A 120 -1.03 -4.96 -10.24
C VAL A 120 -2.12 -5.42 -11.20
N LEU A 121 -2.67 -4.52 -12.04
CA LEU A 121 -3.77 -4.86 -12.94
C LEU A 121 -3.52 -6.05 -13.87
N PRO A 122 -2.31 -6.27 -14.45
CA PRO A 122 -2.10 -7.40 -15.34
C PRO A 122 -2.49 -8.74 -14.69
N GLN A 123 -2.04 -8.99 -13.46
CA GLN A 123 -2.37 -10.24 -12.75
C GLN A 123 -3.85 -10.33 -12.34
N MET A 124 -4.50 -9.19 -12.04
CA MET A 124 -5.92 -9.15 -11.72
C MET A 124 -6.78 -9.42 -12.96
N LEU A 125 -6.42 -8.83 -14.10
CA LEU A 125 -7.12 -9.05 -15.38
C LEU A 125 -6.99 -10.48 -15.86
N GLU A 126 -5.82 -11.10 -15.73
CA GLU A 126 -5.60 -12.50 -16.07
C GLU A 126 -6.50 -13.45 -15.26
N ARG A 127 -6.71 -13.14 -13.97
CA ARG A 127 -7.61 -13.91 -13.10
C ARG A 127 -9.09 -13.54 -13.27
N GLY A 128 -9.39 -12.40 -13.88
CA GLY A 128 -10.75 -11.86 -13.99
C GLY A 128 -11.31 -11.31 -12.66
N GLU A 129 -10.45 -11.11 -11.63
CA GLU A 129 -10.85 -10.62 -10.32
C GLU A 129 -9.73 -9.78 -9.70
N GLY A 130 -10.10 -8.65 -9.08
CA GLY A 130 -9.22 -7.76 -8.32
C GLY A 130 -9.91 -6.47 -7.91
N TYR A 131 -9.29 -5.74 -7.00
CA TYR A 131 -9.75 -4.43 -6.52
C TYR A 131 -8.57 -3.49 -6.26
N LEU A 132 -8.67 -2.23 -6.74
CA LEU A 132 -7.72 -1.14 -6.52
C LEU A 132 -8.42 0.04 -5.86
#